data_304e5ffc51544a82cfe75b47a2e3c957
#
_entry.id   304e5ffc51544a82cfe75b47a2e3c957
#
_cell.length_a   1.000
_cell.length_b   1.000
_cell.length_c   1.000
_cell.angle_alpha   90.00
_cell.angle_beta   90.00
_cell.angle_gamma   90.00
#
_symmetry.space_group_name_H-M   'P 1'
#
loop_
_entity.id
_entity.type
_entity.pdbx_description
1 polymer ?
#
loop_
_entity_poly.entity_id
_entity_poly.type
_entity_poly.pdbx_seq_one_letter_code
_entity_poly.pdbx_strand_id
1 'polypeptide(L)'
;MQNPEHELELQRVNDEVDELENSPIYDQATKQAAKFMRRNRREWKRLHQHAETALWEGNKEQYAYAIKKMRDMLKQPYNDALIETLWISNKRALTDLVEQYRAKHAS
;
A
#
# COMPACT_ATOMS: atom_id res chain seq x y z
N MET A 1 -17.15 0.67 10.78
CA MET A 1 -16.45 1.86 11.33
C MET A 1 -15.14 2.03 10.59
N GLN A 2 -14.93 3.19 9.96
CA GLN A 2 -13.68 3.43 9.24
C GLN A 2 -12.57 3.73 10.24
N ASN A 3 -11.41 3.10 10.01
CA ASN A 3 -10.23 3.34 10.82
C ASN A 3 -9.62 4.70 10.44
N PRO A 4 -9.45 5.66 11.39
CA PRO A 4 -8.86 6.96 11.07
C PRO A 4 -7.50 6.89 10.40
N GLU A 5 -6.69 5.86 10.72
CA GLU A 5 -5.40 5.66 10.07
C GLU A 5 -5.53 5.38 8.58
N HIS A 6 -6.54 4.61 8.19
CA HIS A 6 -6.81 4.35 6.77
C HIS A 6 -7.24 5.60 6.03
N GLU A 7 -8.02 6.45 6.68
CA GLU A 7 -8.43 7.72 6.08
C GLU A 7 -7.25 8.66 5.86
N LEU A 8 -6.33 8.73 6.83
CA LEU A 8 -5.12 9.53 6.72
C LEU A 8 -4.21 9.02 5.60
N GLU A 9 -4.05 7.70 5.48
CA GLU A 9 -3.28 7.11 4.40
C GLU A 9 -3.90 7.38 3.04
N LEU A 10 -5.22 7.24 2.93
CA LEU A 10 -5.93 7.52 1.68
C LEU A 10 -5.78 9.00 1.29
N GLN A 11 -5.89 9.91 2.24
CA GLN A 11 -5.68 11.33 1.99
C GLN A 11 -4.25 11.61 1.56
N ARG A 12 -3.26 10.96 2.17
CA ARG A 12 -1.85 11.08 1.78
C ARG A 12 -1.64 10.63 0.35
N VAL A 13 -2.22 9.49 -0.04
CA VAL A 13 -2.14 8.99 -1.42
C VAL A 13 -2.78 10.00 -2.38
N ASN A 14 -3.93 10.57 -2.03
CA ASN A 14 -4.60 11.57 -2.84
C ASN A 14 -3.74 12.83 -3.02
N ASP A 15 -3.10 13.29 -1.95
CA ASP A 15 -2.23 14.47 -1.98
C ASP A 15 -1.00 14.21 -2.86
N GLU A 16 -0.40 13.01 -2.76
CA GLU A 16 0.71 12.61 -3.61
C GLU A 16 0.30 12.54 -5.08
N VAL A 17 -0.88 11.99 -5.36
CA VAL A 17 -1.42 11.91 -6.73
C VAL A 17 -1.66 13.31 -7.29
N ASP A 18 -2.23 14.22 -6.51
CA ASP A 18 -2.45 15.60 -6.93
C ASP A 18 -1.12 16.31 -7.25
N GLU A 19 -0.12 16.12 -6.41
CA GLU A 19 1.20 16.69 -6.62
C GLU A 19 1.85 16.15 -7.89
N LEU A 20 1.79 14.84 -8.12
CA LEU A 20 2.32 14.21 -9.34
C LEU A 20 1.62 14.71 -10.59
N GLU A 21 0.29 14.82 -10.53
CA GLU A 21 -0.52 15.24 -11.68
C GLU A 21 -0.25 16.69 -12.08
N ASN A 22 0.02 17.57 -11.11
CA ASN A 22 0.17 19.00 -11.33
C ASN A 22 1.61 19.47 -11.48
N SER A 23 2.59 18.60 -11.23
CA SER A 23 3.99 18.97 -11.31
C SER A 23 4.49 18.97 -12.75
N PRO A 24 5.16 20.07 -13.21
CA PRO A 24 5.73 20.12 -14.56
C PRO A 24 7.00 19.28 -14.71
N ILE A 25 7.61 18.82 -13.60
CA ILE A 25 8.86 18.05 -13.64
C ILE A 25 8.64 16.55 -13.86
N TYR A 26 7.40 16.07 -13.74
CA TYR A 26 7.08 14.66 -13.99
C TYR A 26 6.68 14.42 -15.43
N ASP A 27 7.08 13.28 -15.97
CA ASP A 27 6.78 12.93 -17.35
C ASP A 27 5.32 12.54 -17.57
N GLN A 28 4.95 12.34 -18.82
CA GLN A 28 3.57 12.00 -19.21
C GLN A 28 3.13 10.65 -18.62
N ALA A 29 4.02 9.68 -18.55
CA ALA A 29 3.69 8.35 -17.99
C ALA A 29 3.33 8.47 -16.50
N THR A 30 4.10 9.25 -15.73
CA THR A 30 3.82 9.48 -14.31
C THR A 30 2.49 10.20 -14.13
N LYS A 31 2.20 11.21 -14.96
CA LYS A 31 0.92 11.93 -14.93
C LYS A 31 -0.26 11.01 -15.25
N GLN A 32 -0.10 10.12 -16.24
CA GLN A 32 -1.14 9.15 -16.59
C GLN A 32 -1.38 8.15 -15.45
N ALA A 33 -0.33 7.69 -14.79
CA ALA A 33 -0.43 6.81 -13.64
C ALA A 33 -1.20 7.48 -12.49
N ALA A 34 -0.91 8.76 -12.22
CA ALA A 34 -1.60 9.54 -11.21
C ALA A 34 -3.10 9.68 -11.51
N LYS A 35 -3.45 9.95 -12.77
CA LYS A 35 -4.85 10.01 -13.20
C LYS A 35 -5.55 8.67 -13.02
N PHE A 36 -4.87 7.58 -13.39
CA PHE A 36 -5.41 6.24 -13.25
C PHE A 36 -5.70 5.91 -11.78
N MET A 37 -4.77 6.22 -10.89
CA MET A 37 -4.96 6.03 -9.45
C MET A 37 -6.15 6.82 -8.92
N ARG A 38 -6.31 8.06 -9.36
CA ARG A 38 -7.44 8.91 -8.95
C ARG A 38 -8.78 8.31 -9.35
N ARG A 39 -8.88 7.78 -10.58
CA ARG A 39 -10.09 7.13 -11.09
C ARG A 39 -10.40 5.84 -10.34
N ASN A 40 -9.36 5.13 -9.92
CA ASN A 40 -9.48 3.80 -9.32
C ASN A 40 -9.24 3.80 -7.81
N ARG A 41 -9.50 4.93 -7.16
CA ARG A 41 -9.24 5.13 -5.73
C ARG A 41 -9.90 4.08 -4.85
N ARG A 42 -11.15 3.72 -5.14
CA ARG A 42 -11.88 2.72 -4.36
C ARG A 42 -11.23 1.34 -4.44
N GLU A 43 -10.83 0.96 -5.65
CA GLU A 43 -10.17 -0.32 -5.88
C GLU A 43 -8.80 -0.34 -5.21
N TRP A 44 -8.03 0.75 -5.31
CA TRP A 44 -6.76 0.89 -4.62
C TRP A 44 -6.92 0.73 -3.11
N LYS A 45 -7.89 1.42 -2.53
CA LYS A 45 -8.18 1.33 -1.09
C LYS A 45 -8.54 -0.11 -0.69
N ARG A 46 -9.38 -0.76 -1.47
CA ARG A 46 -9.79 -2.15 -1.22
C ARG A 46 -8.59 -3.08 -1.21
N LEU A 47 -7.73 -2.97 -2.21
CA LEU A 47 -6.53 -3.81 -2.32
C LEU A 47 -5.54 -3.54 -1.20
N HIS A 48 -5.36 -2.28 -0.84
CA HIS A 48 -4.48 -1.90 0.26
C HIS A 48 -4.96 -2.48 1.59
N GLN A 49 -6.26 -2.39 1.88
CA GLN A 49 -6.85 -2.98 3.07
C GLN A 49 -6.72 -4.51 3.07
N HIS A 50 -6.88 -5.12 1.90
CA HIS A 50 -6.72 -6.56 1.75
C HIS A 50 -5.28 -7.00 2.06
N ALA A 51 -4.31 -6.25 1.57
CA ALA A 51 -2.90 -6.52 1.86
C ALA A 51 -2.59 -6.38 3.36
N GLU A 52 -3.10 -5.34 4.01
CA GLU A 52 -2.91 -5.15 5.46
C GLU A 52 -3.52 -6.30 6.25
N THR A 53 -4.75 -6.68 5.94
CA THR A 53 -5.43 -7.79 6.62
C THR A 53 -4.63 -9.08 6.44
N ALA A 54 -4.13 -9.32 5.24
CA ALA A 54 -3.33 -10.51 4.97
C ALA A 54 -2.02 -10.53 5.77
N LEU A 55 -1.39 -9.37 5.97
CA LEU A 55 -0.21 -9.26 6.84
C LEU A 55 -0.53 -9.63 8.28
N TRP A 56 -1.63 -9.10 8.83
CA TRP A 56 -2.05 -9.40 10.20
C TRP A 56 -2.38 -10.88 10.39
N GLU A 57 -3.01 -11.48 9.39
CA GLU A 57 -3.42 -12.88 9.43
C GLU A 57 -2.30 -13.85 9.09
N GLY A 58 -1.18 -13.35 8.58
CA GLY A 58 -0.09 -14.20 8.10
C GLY A 58 -0.43 -14.93 6.81
N ASN A 59 -1.34 -14.39 6.00
CA ASN A 59 -1.80 -15.01 4.76
C ASN A 59 -0.99 -14.48 3.58
N LYS A 60 0.13 -15.14 3.30
CA LYS A 60 1.06 -14.74 2.26
C LYS A 60 0.44 -14.73 0.86
N GLU A 61 -0.40 -15.73 0.55
CA GLU A 61 -1.05 -15.82 -0.77
C GLU A 61 -1.97 -14.63 -1.04
N GLN A 62 -2.75 -14.24 -0.05
CA GLN A 62 -3.65 -13.09 -0.16
C GLN A 62 -2.88 -11.78 -0.25
N TYR A 63 -1.80 -11.66 0.51
CA TYR A 63 -0.91 -10.52 0.41
C TYR A 63 -0.32 -10.40 -0.98
N ALA A 64 0.23 -11.50 -1.50
CA ALA A 64 0.81 -11.53 -2.85
C ALA A 64 -0.21 -11.12 -3.91
N TYR A 65 -1.44 -11.65 -3.81
CA TYR A 65 -2.52 -11.28 -4.73
C TYR A 65 -2.78 -9.78 -4.72
N ALA A 66 -2.92 -9.19 -3.54
CA ALA A 66 -3.20 -7.76 -3.42
C ALA A 66 -2.07 -6.90 -3.98
N ILE A 67 -0.80 -7.25 -3.65
CA ILE A 67 0.36 -6.50 -4.14
C ILE A 67 0.47 -6.59 -5.66
N LYS A 68 0.28 -7.78 -6.23
CA LYS A 68 0.31 -7.97 -7.69
C LYS A 68 -0.73 -7.10 -8.39
N LYS A 69 -1.95 -7.07 -7.86
CA LYS A 69 -3.04 -6.25 -8.41
C LYS A 69 -2.73 -4.75 -8.31
N MET A 70 -2.17 -4.32 -7.18
CA MET A 70 -1.76 -2.92 -7.01
C MET A 70 -0.67 -2.53 -8.01
N ARG A 71 0.29 -3.40 -8.23
CA ARG A 71 1.35 -3.16 -9.21
C ARG A 71 0.81 -3.13 -10.64
N ASP A 72 -0.12 -4.02 -10.96
CA ASP A 72 -0.80 -4.01 -12.27
C ASP A 72 -1.52 -2.69 -12.50
N MET A 73 -2.18 -2.16 -11.48
CA MET A 73 -2.86 -0.87 -11.57
C MET A 73 -1.91 0.27 -11.90
N LEU A 74 -0.69 0.22 -11.37
CA LEU A 74 0.35 1.23 -11.61
C LEU A 74 1.20 0.91 -12.83
N LYS A 75 0.94 -0.20 -13.51
CA LYS A 75 1.75 -0.70 -14.63
C LYS A 75 3.23 -0.85 -14.23
N GLN A 76 3.47 -1.25 -12.98
CA GLN A 76 4.80 -1.51 -12.46
C GLN A 76 5.13 -3.00 -12.58
N PRO A 77 6.33 -3.35 -13.03
CA PRO A 77 6.73 -4.75 -13.12
C PRO A 77 6.88 -5.37 -11.74
N TYR A 78 6.65 -6.67 -11.66
CA TYR A 78 6.90 -7.44 -10.45
C TYR A 78 7.33 -8.85 -10.81
N ASN A 79 7.97 -9.50 -9.86
CA ASN A 79 8.29 -10.92 -9.92
C ASN A 79 8.11 -11.53 -8.53
N ASP A 80 8.23 -12.85 -8.44
CA ASP A 80 8.03 -13.54 -7.16
C ASP A 80 9.07 -13.13 -6.12
N ALA A 81 10.30 -12.87 -6.54
CA ALA A 81 11.35 -12.41 -5.62
C ALA A 81 11.03 -11.07 -4.99
N LEU A 82 10.49 -10.13 -5.76
CA LEU A 82 10.06 -8.83 -5.24
C LEU A 82 8.92 -8.99 -4.22
N ILE A 83 7.92 -9.79 -4.55
CA ILE A 83 6.78 -10.03 -3.66
C ILE A 83 7.26 -10.67 -2.36
N GLU A 84 8.16 -11.64 -2.43
CA GLU A 84 8.74 -12.29 -1.25
C GLU A 84 9.49 -11.28 -0.37
N THR A 85 10.28 -10.43 -0.98
CA THR A 85 11.03 -9.38 -0.27
C THR A 85 10.08 -8.43 0.46
N LEU A 86 9.02 -7.99 -0.22
CA LEU A 86 8.01 -7.12 0.38
C LEU A 86 7.28 -7.80 1.55
N TRP A 87 6.94 -9.08 1.39
CA TRP A 87 6.31 -9.85 2.45
C TRP A 87 7.18 -9.92 3.70
N ILE A 88 8.45 -10.32 3.54
CA ILE A 88 9.38 -10.47 4.65
C ILE A 88 9.61 -9.12 5.34
N SER A 89 9.86 -8.07 4.57
CA SER A 89 10.12 -6.73 5.09
C SER A 89 8.91 -6.18 5.87
N ASN A 90 7.72 -6.30 5.31
CA ASN A 90 6.51 -5.77 5.93
C ASN A 90 6.08 -6.60 7.15
N LYS A 91 6.27 -7.92 7.12
CA LYS A 91 6.02 -8.76 8.30
C LYS A 91 6.97 -8.41 9.45
N ARG A 92 8.22 -8.17 9.15
CA ARG A 92 9.20 -7.75 10.15
C ARG A 92 8.81 -6.40 10.76
N ALA A 93 8.45 -5.43 9.93
CA ALA A 93 8.03 -4.11 10.39
C ALA A 93 6.79 -4.22 11.29
N LEU A 94 5.84 -5.05 10.94
CA LEU A 94 4.64 -5.29 11.74
C LEU A 94 4.97 -5.93 13.08
N THR A 95 5.85 -6.94 13.08
CA THR A 95 6.29 -7.61 14.31
C THR A 95 6.99 -6.63 15.25
N ASP A 96 7.89 -5.81 14.72
CA ASP A 96 8.61 -4.79 15.49
C ASP A 96 7.64 -3.78 16.09
N LEU A 97 6.63 -3.36 15.33
CA LEU A 97 5.62 -2.43 15.81
C LEU A 97 4.81 -3.02 16.97
N VAL A 98 4.40 -4.27 16.85
CA VAL A 98 3.66 -4.98 17.91
C VAL A 98 4.51 -5.13 19.16
N GLU A 99 5.78 -5.47 19.02
CA GLU A 99 6.69 -5.59 20.15
C GLU A 99 6.91 -4.26 20.87
N GLN A 100 7.07 -3.18 20.12
CA GLN A 100 7.18 -1.83 20.67
C GLN A 100 5.92 -1.43 21.44
N TYR A 101 4.76 -1.76 20.89
CA TYR A 101 3.49 -1.49 21.56
C TYR A 101 3.37 -2.27 22.87
N ARG A 102 3.72 -3.55 22.85
CA ARG A 102 3.71 -4.39 24.06
C ARG A 102 4.68 -3.86 25.13
N ALA A 103 5.87 -3.45 24.71
CA ALA A 103 6.88 -2.90 25.62
C ALA A 103 6.38 -1.62 26.31
N LYS A 104 5.65 -0.75 25.60
CA LYS A 104 5.07 0.46 26.16
C LYS A 104 3.95 0.19 27.14
N HIS A 105 3.19 -0.88 26.94
CA HIS A 105 2.00 -1.18 27.74
C HIS A 105 2.18 -2.32 28.72
N ALA A 106 3.36 -2.95 28.74
CA ALA A 106 3.74 -3.98 29.71
C ALA A 106 4.45 -3.33 30.89
N SER A 107 3.71 -2.89 31.85
CA SER A 107 4.30 -2.36 33.10
C SER A 107 3.69 -3.03 34.32
#